data_fe7c3542d7fea89bd624318bd84ac23d
#
_entry.id   fe7c3542d7fea89bd624318bd84ac23d
#
_cell.length_a   1.000
_cell.length_b   1.000
_cell.length_c   1.000
_cell.angle_alpha   90.00
_cell.angle_beta   90.00
_cell.angle_gamma   90.00
#
_symmetry.space_group_name_H-M   'P 1'
#
loop_
_entity.id
_entity.type
_entity.pdbx_description
1 polymer ?
#
loop_
_entity_poly.entity_id
_entity_poly.type
_entity_poly.pdbx_seq_one_letter_code
_entity_poly.pdbx_strand_id
1 'polypeptide(L)'
;MSFSESQIKVQDIVHLGIVAGIIDEMSLVDLFNQLLGTHPQEIISPGQVVKAMIINGLGFISAPLYLFEKFFSGIATEHLLAEGIQPEHLNDEPLGRVLDKLYDPGLTEIFIRVPLSAADRFGVKMDSFHLDSSSFHVHGDYGTATGTDDEASAQ
;
A
#
# COMPACT_ATOMS: atom_id res chain seq x y z
N MET A 1 -21.15 7.04 -44.10
CA MET A 1 -20.15 7.51 -43.11
C MET A 1 -20.70 7.17 -41.75
N SER A 2 -20.18 6.12 -41.13
CA SER A 2 -20.58 5.69 -39.80
C SER A 2 -19.75 6.48 -38.77
N PHE A 3 -20.43 7.37 -38.03
CA PHE A 3 -19.79 8.02 -36.89
C PHE A 3 -19.65 6.96 -35.80
N SER A 4 -18.42 6.60 -35.46
CA SER A 4 -18.11 5.81 -34.28
C SER A 4 -18.52 6.67 -33.07
N GLU A 5 -19.57 6.26 -32.36
CA GLU A 5 -19.87 6.82 -31.04
C GLU A 5 -18.67 6.49 -30.15
N SER A 6 -17.86 7.51 -29.84
CA SER A 6 -16.86 7.40 -28.81
C SER A 6 -17.62 7.20 -27.49
N GLN A 7 -17.54 5.99 -26.93
CA GLN A 7 -18.10 5.72 -25.61
C GLN A 7 -17.38 6.58 -24.58
N ILE A 8 -18.10 7.52 -23.98
CA ILE A 8 -17.59 8.32 -22.87
C ILE A 8 -17.56 7.39 -21.64
N LYS A 9 -16.37 7.06 -21.18
CA LYS A 9 -16.18 6.30 -19.94
C LYS A 9 -16.04 7.30 -18.78
N VAL A 10 -17.00 7.30 -17.88
CA VAL A 10 -16.94 8.10 -16.64
C VAL A 10 -16.38 7.25 -15.53
N GLN A 11 -15.39 7.76 -14.80
CA GLN A 11 -14.77 7.11 -13.65
C GLN A 11 -14.63 8.12 -12.52
N ASP A 12 -14.84 7.66 -11.29
CA ASP A 12 -14.76 8.50 -10.11
C ASP A 12 -13.34 8.52 -9.55
N ILE A 13 -12.90 9.70 -9.09
CA ILE A 13 -11.65 9.85 -8.33
C ILE A 13 -11.97 10.09 -6.85
N VAL A 14 -13.08 10.78 -6.59
CA VAL A 14 -13.56 11.14 -5.24
C VAL A 14 -12.43 11.79 -4.41
N HIS A 15 -12.40 11.53 -3.11
CA HIS A 15 -11.34 11.98 -2.19
C HIS A 15 -9.99 11.25 -2.38
N LEU A 16 -10.00 10.11 -3.07
CA LEU A 16 -8.80 9.28 -3.30
C LEU A 16 -7.73 10.03 -4.10
N GLY A 17 -8.13 10.99 -4.94
CA GLY A 17 -7.19 11.85 -5.67
C GLY A 17 -6.32 12.69 -4.74
N ILE A 18 -6.84 13.14 -3.59
CA ILE A 18 -6.07 13.90 -2.59
C ILE A 18 -5.02 12.98 -1.97
N VAL A 19 -5.42 11.76 -1.57
CA VAL A 19 -4.51 10.76 -1.00
C VAL A 19 -3.41 10.41 -2.00
N ALA A 20 -3.78 10.11 -3.24
CA ALA A 20 -2.84 9.79 -4.31
C ALA A 20 -1.84 10.94 -4.53
N GLY A 21 -2.33 12.19 -4.58
CA GLY A 21 -1.48 13.37 -4.76
C GLY A 21 -0.48 13.58 -3.60
N ILE A 22 -0.89 13.36 -2.36
CA ILE A 22 0.03 13.43 -1.20
C ILE A 22 1.10 12.33 -1.29
N ILE A 23 0.73 11.11 -1.64
CA ILE A 23 1.69 10.00 -1.83
C ILE A 23 2.72 10.36 -2.91
N ASP A 24 2.27 10.95 -4.03
CA ASP A 24 3.14 11.37 -5.12
C ASP A 24 4.06 12.52 -4.68
N GLU A 25 3.52 13.52 -3.97
CA GLU A 25 4.30 14.63 -3.45
C GLU A 25 5.39 14.18 -2.45
N MET A 26 5.11 13.14 -1.67
CA MET A 26 6.08 12.52 -0.78
C MET A 26 7.06 11.59 -1.50
N SER A 27 6.89 11.34 -2.80
CA SER A 27 7.67 10.37 -3.58
C SER A 27 7.69 8.97 -2.96
N LEU A 28 6.58 8.56 -2.34
CA LEU A 28 6.52 7.26 -1.64
C LEU A 28 6.65 6.08 -2.60
N VAL A 29 6.17 6.20 -3.84
CA VAL A 29 6.34 5.14 -4.84
C VAL A 29 7.83 4.85 -5.08
N ASP A 30 8.64 5.89 -5.25
CA ASP A 30 10.08 5.74 -5.45
C ASP A 30 10.78 5.22 -4.20
N LEU A 31 10.39 5.71 -3.03
CA LEU A 31 10.89 5.24 -1.75
C LEU A 31 10.68 3.72 -1.59
N PHE A 32 9.46 3.24 -1.82
CA PHE A 32 9.15 1.81 -1.71
C PHE A 32 9.80 0.98 -2.83
N ASN A 33 9.92 1.52 -4.04
CA ASN A 33 10.64 0.85 -5.12
C ASN A 33 12.13 0.67 -4.79
N GLN A 34 12.75 1.64 -4.13
CA GLN A 34 14.14 1.55 -3.67
C GLN A 34 14.30 0.54 -2.53
N LEU A 35 13.37 0.54 -1.58
CA LEU A 35 13.40 -0.36 -0.41
C LEU A 35 13.15 -1.82 -0.79
N LEU A 36 12.18 -2.07 -1.66
CA LEU A 36 11.69 -3.42 -1.96
C LEU A 36 12.30 -4.02 -3.24
N GLY A 37 13.00 -3.20 -4.00
CA GLY A 37 13.54 -3.57 -5.31
C GLY A 37 12.46 -3.76 -6.35
N THR A 38 12.77 -3.42 -7.60
CA THR A 38 11.90 -3.59 -8.76
C THR A 38 12.46 -4.65 -9.71
N HIS A 39 11.58 -5.30 -10.46
CA HIS A 39 11.99 -6.26 -11.48
C HIS A 39 11.46 -5.81 -12.86
N PRO A 40 12.28 -5.89 -13.94
CA PRO A 40 11.88 -5.40 -15.27
C PRO A 40 10.64 -6.07 -15.88
N GLN A 41 10.25 -7.25 -15.39
CA GLN A 41 9.10 -7.99 -15.87
C GLN A 41 7.82 -7.71 -15.05
N GLU A 42 7.90 -6.91 -14.00
CA GLU A 42 6.72 -6.53 -13.21
C GLU A 42 5.90 -5.50 -14.00
N ILE A 43 4.59 -5.77 -14.17
CA ILE A 43 3.65 -4.85 -14.81
C ILE A 43 3.36 -3.68 -13.86
N ILE A 44 3.30 -3.96 -12.57
CA ILE A 44 3.08 -2.98 -11.50
C ILE A 44 4.23 -3.07 -10.50
N SER A 45 4.85 -1.93 -10.19
CA SER A 45 5.98 -1.89 -9.27
C SER A 45 5.54 -2.06 -7.81
N PRO A 46 6.44 -2.51 -6.91
CA PRO A 46 6.13 -2.62 -5.49
C PRO A 46 5.62 -1.31 -4.87
N GLY A 47 6.21 -0.18 -5.23
CA GLY A 47 5.76 1.13 -4.75
C GLY A 47 4.35 1.49 -5.21
N GLN A 48 3.97 1.12 -6.43
CA GLN A 48 2.60 1.32 -6.92
C GLN A 48 1.60 0.41 -6.22
N VAL A 49 1.98 -0.83 -5.91
CA VAL A 49 1.17 -1.75 -5.10
C VAL A 49 0.95 -1.18 -3.70
N VAL A 50 2.01 -0.66 -3.05
CA VAL A 50 1.88 0.00 -1.73
C VAL A 50 0.98 1.22 -1.84
N LYS A 51 1.13 2.05 -2.88
CA LYS A 51 0.22 3.19 -3.14
C LYS A 51 -1.23 2.73 -3.22
N ALA A 52 -1.51 1.65 -3.96
CA ALA A 52 -2.86 1.08 -4.06
C ALA A 52 -3.39 0.61 -2.69
N MET A 53 -2.56 -0.04 -1.87
CA MET A 53 -2.93 -0.46 -0.52
C MET A 53 -3.28 0.74 0.38
N ILE A 54 -2.49 1.81 0.34
CA ILE A 54 -2.76 3.04 1.10
C ILE A 54 -4.06 3.68 0.64
N ILE A 55 -4.28 3.81 -0.67
CA ILE A 55 -5.51 4.38 -1.25
C ILE A 55 -6.73 3.56 -0.80
N ASN A 56 -6.64 2.22 -0.83
CA ASN A 56 -7.72 1.37 -0.35
C ASN A 56 -7.95 1.53 1.16
N GLY A 57 -6.89 1.55 1.97
CA GLY A 57 -6.98 1.66 3.43
C GLY A 57 -7.52 3.01 3.92
N LEU A 58 -7.27 4.10 3.18
CA LEU A 58 -7.75 5.45 3.47
C LEU A 58 -9.05 5.80 2.72
N GLY A 59 -9.61 4.87 1.96
CA GLY A 59 -10.92 5.02 1.35
C GLY A 59 -12.06 4.99 2.36
N PHE A 60 -13.23 5.56 2.00
CA PHE A 60 -14.43 5.46 2.85
C PHE A 60 -14.93 4.01 3.02
N ILE A 61 -14.63 3.17 2.02
CA ILE A 61 -14.93 1.75 2.03
C ILE A 61 -13.63 1.05 1.63
N SER A 62 -13.01 0.35 2.57
CA SER A 62 -11.86 -0.49 2.27
C SER A 62 -12.31 -1.87 1.79
N ALA A 63 -11.56 -2.45 0.88
CA ALA A 63 -11.78 -3.81 0.42
C ALA A 63 -10.64 -4.72 0.92
N PRO A 64 -10.93 -5.98 1.30
CA PRO A 64 -9.88 -6.96 1.54
C PRO A 64 -9.09 -7.23 0.25
N LEU A 65 -7.87 -7.74 0.37
CA LEU A 65 -6.93 -7.89 -0.75
C LEU A 65 -7.52 -8.62 -1.96
N TYR A 66 -8.28 -9.69 -1.73
CA TYR A 66 -8.93 -10.46 -2.80
C TYR A 66 -10.06 -9.73 -3.55
N LEU A 67 -10.43 -8.52 -3.11
CA LEU A 67 -11.40 -7.64 -3.77
C LEU A 67 -10.78 -6.36 -4.33
N PHE A 68 -9.46 -6.23 -4.36
CA PHE A 68 -8.79 -5.03 -4.87
C PHE A 68 -9.13 -4.72 -6.32
N GLU A 69 -9.09 -5.72 -7.20
CA GLU A 69 -9.51 -5.56 -8.59
C GLU A 69 -10.91 -4.97 -8.69
N LYS A 70 -11.85 -5.50 -7.88
CA LYS A 70 -13.22 -5.00 -7.83
C LYS A 70 -13.31 -3.59 -7.26
N PHE A 71 -12.53 -3.27 -6.22
CA PHE A 71 -12.47 -1.92 -5.65
C PHE A 71 -12.01 -0.91 -6.70
N PHE A 72 -10.97 -1.23 -7.46
CA PHE A 72 -10.42 -0.34 -8.47
C PHE A 72 -11.21 -0.33 -9.79
N SER A 73 -12.09 -1.28 -10.07
CA SER A 73 -12.82 -1.39 -11.34
C SER A 73 -13.77 -0.23 -11.62
N GLY A 74 -14.26 0.46 -10.59
CA GLY A 74 -15.14 1.65 -10.70
C GLY A 74 -14.41 2.99 -10.61
N ILE A 75 -13.11 2.98 -10.42
CA ILE A 75 -12.29 4.14 -10.09
C ILE A 75 -11.35 4.45 -11.25
N ALA A 76 -10.91 5.71 -11.38
CA ALA A 76 -9.91 6.13 -12.36
C ALA A 76 -8.51 5.64 -11.98
N THR A 77 -8.28 4.33 -12.07
CA THR A 77 -7.08 3.63 -11.59
C THR A 77 -5.79 4.20 -12.18
N GLU A 78 -5.76 4.48 -13.48
CA GLU A 78 -4.58 5.05 -14.14
C GLU A 78 -4.24 6.45 -13.61
N HIS A 79 -5.25 7.27 -13.28
CA HIS A 79 -5.01 8.60 -12.70
C HIS A 79 -4.53 8.53 -11.25
N LEU A 80 -4.95 7.52 -10.51
CA LEU A 80 -4.57 7.36 -9.11
C LEU A 80 -3.21 6.67 -8.93
N LEU A 81 -2.86 5.74 -9.81
CA LEU A 81 -1.64 4.94 -9.69
C LEU A 81 -0.59 5.34 -10.72
N ALA A 82 -0.78 5.00 -11.98
CA ALA A 82 0.03 5.43 -13.11
C ALA A 82 -0.62 4.98 -14.43
N GLU A 83 -0.25 5.63 -15.54
CA GLU A 83 -0.68 5.27 -16.90
C GLU A 83 -0.38 3.79 -17.20
N GLY A 84 -1.33 3.10 -17.80
CA GLY A 84 -1.24 1.68 -18.17
C GLY A 84 -1.55 0.71 -17.04
N ILE A 85 -1.77 1.17 -15.80
CA ILE A 85 -2.16 0.30 -14.70
C ILE A 85 -3.69 0.13 -14.68
N GLN A 86 -4.12 -1.10 -14.84
CA GLN A 86 -5.52 -1.48 -14.85
C GLN A 86 -5.88 -2.25 -13.56
N PRO A 87 -7.17 -2.28 -13.17
CA PRO A 87 -7.62 -3.00 -11.97
C PRO A 87 -7.15 -4.46 -11.91
N GLU A 88 -7.09 -5.15 -13.04
CA GLU A 88 -6.69 -6.55 -13.16
C GLU A 88 -5.22 -6.80 -12.75
N HIS A 89 -4.39 -5.74 -12.78
CA HIS A 89 -3.00 -5.81 -12.32
C HIS A 89 -2.88 -5.81 -10.78
N LEU A 90 -3.98 -5.53 -10.08
CA LEU A 90 -4.05 -5.49 -8.61
C LEU A 90 -4.69 -6.76 -8.03
N ASN A 91 -4.31 -7.91 -8.57
CA ASN A 91 -4.75 -9.21 -8.06
C ASN A 91 -3.88 -9.68 -6.88
N ASP A 92 -4.21 -10.84 -6.31
CA ASP A 92 -3.60 -11.38 -5.09
C ASP A 92 -2.09 -11.61 -5.21
N GLU A 93 -1.58 -11.90 -6.41
CA GLU A 93 -0.18 -12.28 -6.60
C GLU A 93 0.80 -11.11 -6.36
N PRO A 94 0.70 -9.94 -7.04
CA PRO A 94 1.57 -8.80 -6.74
C PRO A 94 1.35 -8.26 -5.32
N LEU A 95 0.10 -8.27 -4.81
CA LEU A 95 -0.22 -7.83 -3.46
C LEU A 95 0.47 -8.70 -2.41
N GLY A 96 0.37 -10.03 -2.52
CA GLY A 96 1.04 -10.98 -1.62
C GLY A 96 2.56 -10.84 -1.65
N ARG A 97 3.16 -10.80 -2.85
CA ARG A 97 4.60 -10.60 -2.98
C ARG A 97 5.11 -9.32 -2.33
N VAL A 98 4.36 -8.23 -2.45
CA VAL A 98 4.76 -6.95 -1.84
C VAL A 98 4.62 -7.00 -0.33
N LEU A 99 3.61 -7.67 0.22
CA LEU A 99 3.49 -7.88 1.67
C LEU A 99 4.66 -8.70 2.21
N ASP A 100 5.08 -9.76 1.52
CA ASP A 100 6.26 -10.53 1.91
C ASP A 100 7.52 -9.65 1.87
N LYS A 101 7.73 -8.89 0.79
CA LYS A 101 8.85 -7.94 0.67
C LYS A 101 8.82 -6.83 1.74
N LEU A 102 7.65 -6.40 2.20
CA LEU A 102 7.53 -5.41 3.29
C LEU A 102 7.93 -6.00 4.64
N TYR A 103 7.75 -7.30 4.83
CA TYR A 103 8.12 -7.99 6.06
C TYR A 103 9.64 -8.18 6.20
N ASP A 104 10.33 -8.46 5.10
CA ASP A 104 11.77 -8.80 5.06
C ASP A 104 12.71 -7.72 5.63
N PRO A 105 12.64 -6.44 5.23
CA PRO A 105 13.52 -5.39 5.76
C PRO A 105 13.18 -5.00 7.21
N GLY A 106 12.07 -5.47 7.72
CA GLY A 106 11.53 -5.12 9.02
C GLY A 106 10.65 -3.87 9.01
N LEU A 107 9.50 -3.99 9.64
CA LEU A 107 8.49 -2.92 9.71
C LEU A 107 9.03 -1.63 10.35
N THR A 108 10.03 -1.74 11.24
CA THR A 108 10.66 -0.59 11.92
C THR A 108 11.36 0.35 10.92
N GLU A 109 12.04 -0.19 9.91
CA GLU A 109 12.72 0.64 8.90
C GLU A 109 11.71 1.44 8.09
N ILE A 110 10.63 0.80 7.66
CA ILE A 110 9.55 1.45 6.92
C ILE A 110 8.87 2.52 7.79
N PHE A 111 8.57 2.18 9.05
CA PHE A 111 7.95 3.09 10.01
C PHE A 111 8.79 4.35 10.27
N ILE A 112 10.11 4.26 10.20
CA ILE A 112 11.00 5.42 10.36
C ILE A 112 11.14 6.21 9.06
N ARG A 113 11.33 5.56 7.93
CA ARG A 113 11.61 6.22 6.65
C ARG A 113 10.44 7.05 6.12
N VAL A 114 9.22 6.55 6.24
CA VAL A 114 8.03 7.25 5.74
C VAL A 114 7.78 8.58 6.47
N PRO A 115 7.73 8.64 7.82
CA PRO A 115 7.60 9.92 8.53
C PRO A 115 8.76 10.89 8.31
N LEU A 116 10.01 10.39 8.20
CA LEU A 116 11.16 11.23 7.91
C LEU A 116 11.07 11.86 6.52
N SER A 117 10.66 11.09 5.51
CA SER A 117 10.40 11.61 4.16
C SER A 117 9.30 12.68 4.18
N ALA A 118 8.21 12.45 4.92
CA ALA A 118 7.15 13.44 5.10
C ALA A 118 7.65 14.71 5.81
N ALA A 119 8.39 14.56 6.89
CA ALA A 119 8.93 15.69 7.66
C ALA A 119 9.86 16.56 6.82
N ASP A 120 10.74 15.94 6.04
CA ASP A 120 11.64 16.63 5.12
C ASP A 120 10.85 17.36 4.01
N ARG A 121 9.92 16.66 3.38
CA ARG A 121 9.13 17.21 2.28
C ARG A 121 8.27 18.40 2.67
N PHE A 122 7.63 18.33 3.83
CA PHE A 122 6.70 19.37 4.30
C PHE A 122 7.33 20.35 5.30
N GLY A 123 8.63 20.24 5.58
CA GLY A 123 9.34 21.11 6.51
C GLY A 123 8.81 21.02 7.94
N VAL A 124 8.34 19.84 8.36
CA VAL A 124 7.79 19.63 9.70
C VAL A 124 8.91 19.64 10.73
N LYS A 125 8.78 20.51 11.73
CA LYS A 125 9.73 20.55 12.87
C LYS A 125 9.48 19.35 13.77
N MET A 126 10.54 18.62 14.07
CA MET A 126 10.50 17.41 14.91
C MET A 126 10.87 17.72 16.37
N ASP A 127 10.38 18.85 16.90
CA ASP A 127 10.71 19.32 18.27
C ASP A 127 9.91 18.58 19.36
N SER A 128 8.81 17.94 18.98
CA SER A 128 7.97 17.15 19.88
C SER A 128 7.33 15.98 19.15
N PHE A 129 7.17 14.88 19.89
CA PHE A 129 6.53 13.66 19.38
C PHE A 129 5.40 13.27 20.30
N HIS A 130 4.28 12.85 19.71
CA HIS A 130 3.16 12.24 20.42
C HIS A 130 3.11 10.78 20.02
N LEU A 131 3.10 9.89 21.02
CA LEU A 131 2.93 8.46 20.81
C LEU A 131 1.49 8.10 21.17
N ASP A 132 0.78 7.51 20.22
CA ASP A 132 -0.53 6.94 20.43
C ASP A 132 -0.49 5.44 20.13
N SER A 133 -1.32 4.65 20.82
CA SER A 133 -1.41 3.21 20.63
C SER A 133 -2.64 2.85 19.83
N SER A 134 -2.46 2.00 18.81
CA SER A 134 -3.56 1.38 18.07
C SER A 134 -3.68 -0.08 18.41
N SER A 135 -4.90 -0.55 18.66
CA SER A 135 -5.18 -1.96 18.93
C SER A 135 -5.70 -2.64 17.66
N PHE A 136 -5.11 -3.78 17.32
CA PHE A 136 -5.57 -4.64 16.23
C PHE A 136 -6.13 -5.93 16.82
N HIS A 137 -7.32 -6.30 16.38
CA HIS A 137 -7.94 -7.57 16.74
C HIS A 137 -7.86 -8.53 15.55
N VAL A 138 -7.28 -9.70 15.79
CA VAL A 138 -7.18 -10.75 14.78
C VAL A 138 -8.18 -11.84 15.14
N HIS A 139 -9.05 -12.19 14.20
CA HIS A 139 -10.02 -13.25 14.34
C HIS A 139 -9.64 -14.44 13.47
N GLY A 140 -9.54 -15.63 14.05
CA GLY A 140 -9.20 -16.87 13.34
C GLY A 140 -8.47 -17.86 14.25
N ASP A 141 -8.34 -19.10 13.78
CA ASP A 141 -7.50 -20.12 14.41
C ASP A 141 -6.05 -19.91 13.97
N TYR A 142 -5.31 -19.18 14.77
CA TYR A 142 -3.85 -19.06 14.62
C TYR A 142 -3.21 -20.12 15.48
N GLY A 143 -2.67 -21.17 14.84
CA GLY A 143 -1.91 -22.20 15.56
C GLY A 143 -0.79 -21.52 16.36
N THR A 144 -0.87 -21.61 17.68
CA THR A 144 0.21 -21.20 18.55
C THR A 144 1.40 -22.09 18.21
N ALA A 145 2.45 -21.52 17.63
CA ALA A 145 3.75 -22.17 17.63
C ALA A 145 4.13 -22.37 19.11
N THR A 146 3.98 -23.59 19.59
CA THR A 146 4.49 -23.99 20.90
C THR A 146 6.01 -23.89 20.84
N GLY A 147 6.52 -22.70 21.23
CA GLY A 147 7.92 -22.60 21.61
C GLY A 147 8.15 -23.56 22.79
N THR A 148 8.98 -24.52 22.58
CA THR A 148 9.54 -25.34 23.67
C THR A 148 10.35 -24.41 24.55
N ASP A 149 9.75 -23.96 25.64
CA ASP A 149 10.47 -23.36 26.75
C ASP A 149 11.25 -24.52 27.41
N ASP A 150 12.53 -24.61 27.07
CA ASP A 150 13.47 -25.43 27.84
C ASP A 150 13.52 -24.85 29.24
N GLU A 151 12.96 -25.59 30.19
CA GLU A 151 13.13 -25.40 31.62
C GLU A 151 14.62 -25.50 31.95
N ALA A 152 15.29 -24.39 32.14
CA ALA A 152 16.57 -24.34 32.83
C ALA A 152 16.27 -24.36 34.33
N SER A 153 16.27 -25.55 34.89
CA SER A 153 16.22 -25.79 36.33
C SER A 153 17.42 -25.13 37.02
N ALA A 154 17.11 -24.21 37.90
CA ALA A 154 18.09 -23.70 38.87
C ALA A 154 18.32 -24.74 39.96
N GLN A 155 19.58 -25.08 40.20
CA GLN A 155 20.10 -25.55 41.49
C GLN A 155 20.88 -24.43 42.12
#